data_c5e9ee5b0ca4d5fdd281066fe4668197
#
_entry.id   c5e9ee5b0ca4d5fdd281066fe4668197
#
_cell.length_a   1.000
_cell.length_b   1.000
_cell.length_c   1.000
_cell.angle_alpha   90.00
_cell.angle_beta   90.00
_cell.angle_gamma   90.00
#
_symmetry.space_group_name_H-M   'P 1'
#
loop_
_entity.id
_entity.type
_entity.pdbx_description
1 polymer ?
#
loop_
_entity_poly.entity_id
_entity_poly.type
_entity_poly.pdbx_seq_one_letter_code
_entity_poly.pdbx_strand_id
1 'polypeptide(L)'
;MFNLKRNTWKKGSALVLALTLGAALAGCGSNKAAEDTAAAAGEGKKAETADKTLTVYTAGPEGLANNLIKDFESQTGIKVETFQGTTGKILARLEAEKSNPVADVVILASLPSAQGLKKEGLTLPYPEAKNADKLNKDWSDPEGNYFSTSASALGIAYNTKLVTTPPTSWSDLAKPDYKNQVNIPDPSLSGSALDFITGYLSDKGEGGWSLFESYKANGVAMAGANQEALDPVITGAKSMVAGAVDYMTYKAKTKGEPIDIVYPQEGTVVSPRPAAILKSTKHEENAKAFIDYLLSDAAQKLVSDAALLPGRTDIKAENRANLDEIPLLKTDWGWMGEHGTEVTERFTKLLK
;
A
#
# COMPACT_ATOMS: atom_id res chain seq x y z
N MET A 1 44.82 23.12 -1.40
CA MET A 1 45.95 22.45 -2.12
C MET A 1 45.89 20.97 -1.79
N PHE A 2 45.24 20.16 -2.60
CA PHE A 2 45.56 18.75 -2.74
C PHE A 2 45.02 18.28 -4.11
N ASN A 3 45.91 17.59 -4.82
CA ASN A 3 45.90 17.30 -6.24
C ASN A 3 44.91 16.25 -6.71
N LEU A 4 44.19 16.52 -7.78
CA LEU A 4 43.52 15.53 -8.62
C LEU A 4 44.56 14.70 -9.39
N LYS A 5 44.47 13.38 -9.32
CA LYS A 5 45.06 12.47 -10.31
C LYS A 5 43.97 11.89 -11.21
N ARG A 6 43.98 12.32 -12.46
CA ARG A 6 43.29 11.69 -13.60
C ARG A 6 43.99 10.40 -13.96
N ASN A 7 43.28 9.29 -14.08
CA ASN A 7 43.77 8.12 -14.78
C ASN A 7 42.95 7.89 -16.05
N THR A 8 43.63 8.11 -17.15
CA THR A 8 43.22 7.76 -18.51
C THR A 8 43.54 6.29 -18.78
N TRP A 9 42.58 5.51 -19.28
CA TRP A 9 42.92 4.24 -19.91
C TRP A 9 42.37 4.17 -21.34
N LYS A 10 43.29 3.63 -22.16
CA LYS A 10 43.37 3.67 -23.60
C LYS A 10 42.38 2.75 -24.30
N LYS A 11 42.01 3.16 -25.50
CA LYS A 11 41.34 2.41 -26.55
C LYS A 11 42.25 1.27 -27.05
N GLY A 12 41.63 0.10 -27.32
CA GLY A 12 42.26 -1.00 -28.06
C GLY A 12 41.25 -1.57 -29.06
N SER A 13 41.68 -1.58 -30.32
CA SER A 13 40.92 -1.81 -31.55
C SER A 13 40.63 -3.28 -31.88
N ALA A 14 39.54 -3.49 -32.54
CA ALA A 14 39.19 -4.36 -33.65
C ALA A 14 40.02 -5.62 -33.98
N LEU A 15 39.29 -6.75 -34.18
CA LEU A 15 39.62 -7.66 -35.31
C LEU A 15 38.36 -8.31 -35.81
N VAL A 16 38.17 -8.14 -37.13
CA VAL A 16 37.20 -8.77 -38.01
C VAL A 16 37.78 -10.12 -38.47
N LEU A 17 36.99 -11.19 -38.50
CA LEU A 17 37.28 -12.29 -39.44
C LEU A 17 35.97 -12.88 -39.94
N ALA A 18 35.90 -12.92 -41.26
CA ALA A 18 34.79 -13.36 -42.09
C ALA A 18 35.05 -14.78 -42.64
N LEU A 19 33.97 -15.35 -43.19
CA LEU A 19 33.86 -16.43 -44.20
C LEU A 19 34.12 -17.89 -43.75
N THR A 20 33.13 -18.76 -43.99
CA THR A 20 33.14 -19.61 -45.19
C THR A 20 31.76 -20.24 -45.47
N LEU A 21 31.41 -20.20 -46.75
CA LEU A 21 30.34 -20.90 -47.45
C LEU A 21 30.56 -22.43 -47.48
N GLY A 22 29.46 -23.21 -47.51
CA GLY A 22 29.47 -24.61 -47.85
C GLY A 22 28.09 -25.05 -48.37
N ALA A 23 27.91 -24.98 -49.68
CA ALA A 23 26.78 -25.59 -50.40
C ALA A 23 27.20 -26.93 -50.99
N ALA A 24 26.26 -27.86 -51.06
CA ALA A 24 26.14 -28.96 -52.03
C ALA A 24 25.10 -29.97 -51.52
N LEU A 25 24.19 -30.46 -52.21
CA LEU A 25 23.75 -30.88 -53.51
C LEU A 25 22.73 -32.01 -53.32
N ALA A 26 21.58 -31.81 -53.87
CA ALA A 26 20.76 -32.62 -54.71
C ALA A 26 20.77 -34.13 -54.56
N GLY A 27 19.57 -34.71 -54.43
CA GLY A 27 19.23 -36.11 -54.73
C GLY A 27 17.77 -36.21 -55.18
N CYS A 28 17.54 -36.29 -56.49
CA CYS A 28 16.26 -36.58 -57.08
C CYS A 28 15.91 -38.06 -56.94
N GLY A 29 14.63 -38.40 -56.76
CA GLY A 29 14.08 -39.72 -56.89
C GLY A 29 12.56 -39.67 -57.00
N SER A 30 12.07 -39.98 -58.20
CA SER A 30 10.73 -39.80 -58.77
C SER A 30 9.68 -40.86 -58.38
N ASN A 31 8.41 -40.41 -58.39
CA ASN A 31 7.16 -41.10 -58.87
C ASN A 31 6.42 -42.07 -57.92
N LYS A 32 5.22 -41.76 -57.47
CA LYS A 32 3.95 -42.10 -58.17
C LYS A 32 2.73 -41.55 -57.41
N ALA A 33 1.76 -41.13 -58.23
CA ALA A 33 0.48 -40.61 -57.78
C ALA A 33 -0.42 -41.68 -57.12
N ALA A 34 -1.23 -41.25 -56.18
CA ALA A 34 -2.57 -41.76 -55.87
C ALA A 34 -3.39 -40.72 -55.12
N GLU A 35 -4.61 -40.61 -55.54
CA GLU A 35 -5.67 -39.65 -55.27
C GLU A 35 -6.12 -39.40 -53.88
N ASP A 36 -6.63 -38.15 -53.69
CA ASP A 36 -7.78 -37.68 -52.90
C ASP A 36 -8.17 -38.37 -51.60
N THR A 37 -7.98 -37.61 -50.50
CA THR A 37 -9.08 -37.32 -49.54
C THR A 37 -8.76 -36.02 -48.81
N ALA A 38 -9.61 -35.01 -49.03
CA ALA A 38 -9.61 -33.76 -48.28
C ALA A 38 -9.98 -34.03 -46.82
N ALA A 39 -9.01 -33.91 -45.92
CA ALA A 39 -9.24 -33.75 -44.49
C ALA A 39 -8.84 -32.31 -44.11
N ALA A 40 -9.84 -31.52 -43.79
CA ALA A 40 -9.67 -30.18 -43.25
C ALA A 40 -8.71 -30.21 -42.05
N ALA A 41 -7.51 -29.71 -42.22
CA ALA A 41 -6.62 -29.39 -41.14
C ALA A 41 -7.23 -28.18 -40.43
N GLY A 42 -7.93 -28.45 -39.32
CA GLY A 42 -8.27 -27.40 -38.34
C GLY A 42 -6.97 -26.78 -37.90
N GLU A 43 -6.81 -25.49 -38.15
CA GLU A 43 -5.81 -24.66 -37.50
C GLU A 43 -6.04 -24.77 -36.01
N GLY A 44 -5.28 -25.62 -35.35
CA GLY A 44 -5.13 -25.61 -33.91
C GLY A 44 -4.57 -24.26 -33.53
N LYS A 45 -5.42 -23.35 -33.09
CA LYS A 45 -4.99 -22.20 -32.29
C LYS A 45 -4.08 -22.77 -31.22
N LYS A 46 -2.77 -22.54 -31.35
CA LYS A 46 -1.80 -22.72 -30.29
C LYS A 46 -2.37 -21.90 -29.12
N ALA A 47 -2.84 -22.56 -28.06
CA ALA A 47 -3.18 -21.89 -26.84
C ALA A 47 -1.91 -21.16 -26.40
N GLU A 48 -1.92 -19.86 -26.55
CA GLU A 48 -0.92 -18.98 -25.93
C GLU A 48 -0.96 -19.32 -24.47
N THR A 49 0.11 -19.90 -23.94
CA THR A 49 0.23 -20.15 -22.50
C THR A 49 0.15 -18.77 -21.85
N ALA A 50 -1.02 -18.45 -21.26
CA ALA A 50 -1.23 -17.18 -20.59
C ALA A 50 -0.06 -16.94 -19.65
N ASP A 51 0.57 -15.79 -19.76
CA ASP A 51 1.64 -15.37 -18.85
C ASP A 51 1.08 -15.39 -17.43
N LYS A 52 1.67 -16.24 -16.58
CA LYS A 52 1.22 -16.45 -15.21
C LYS A 52 2.06 -15.62 -14.22
N THR A 53 2.26 -14.36 -14.53
CA THR A 53 2.97 -13.42 -13.67
C THR A 53 2.10 -12.21 -13.32
N LEU A 54 2.40 -11.56 -12.21
CA LEU A 54 1.75 -10.34 -11.72
C LEU A 54 2.73 -9.53 -10.89
N THR A 55 2.82 -8.23 -11.12
CA THR A 55 3.63 -7.32 -10.30
C THR A 55 2.75 -6.47 -9.40
N VAL A 56 2.94 -6.60 -8.08
CA VAL A 56 2.15 -5.91 -7.06
C VAL A 56 3.01 -4.96 -6.23
N TYR A 57 2.68 -3.68 -6.22
CA TYR A 57 3.28 -2.71 -5.31
C TYR A 57 2.38 -2.52 -4.09
N THR A 58 2.90 -2.78 -2.88
CA THR A 58 2.06 -2.82 -1.69
C THR A 58 2.62 -2.01 -0.52
N ALA A 59 1.75 -1.18 0.08
CA ALA A 59 1.96 -0.52 1.36
C ALA A 59 1.28 -1.27 2.52
N GLY A 60 0.83 -2.50 2.29
CA GLY A 60 0.28 -3.37 3.32
C GLY A 60 1.35 -3.84 4.32
N PRO A 61 0.95 -4.40 5.47
CA PRO A 61 1.89 -5.04 6.38
C PRO A 61 2.59 -6.21 5.68
N GLU A 62 3.92 -6.25 5.73
CA GLU A 62 4.74 -7.24 5.00
C GLU A 62 4.30 -8.68 5.28
N GLY A 63 4.08 -9.03 6.55
CA GLY A 63 3.64 -10.39 6.91
C GLY A 63 2.27 -10.76 6.34
N LEU A 64 1.32 -9.81 6.27
CA LEU A 64 0.03 -10.03 5.62
C LEU A 64 0.20 -10.14 4.10
N ALA A 65 0.96 -9.25 3.48
CA ALA A 65 1.21 -9.28 2.04
C ALA A 65 1.82 -10.63 1.61
N ASN A 66 2.84 -11.10 2.34
CA ASN A 66 3.46 -12.41 2.07
C ASN A 66 2.47 -13.58 2.21
N ASN A 67 1.59 -13.56 3.22
CA ASN A 67 0.59 -14.60 3.40
C ASN A 67 -0.46 -14.59 2.28
N LEU A 68 -0.98 -13.40 1.92
CA LEU A 68 -1.93 -13.24 0.82
C LEU A 68 -1.34 -13.71 -0.52
N ILE A 69 -0.11 -13.33 -0.81
CA ILE A 69 0.57 -13.73 -2.04
C ILE A 69 0.78 -15.23 -2.10
N LYS A 70 1.33 -15.82 -1.03
CA LYS A 70 1.55 -17.27 -0.96
C LYS A 70 0.25 -18.05 -1.15
N ASP A 71 -0.84 -17.60 -0.53
CA ASP A 71 -2.14 -18.26 -0.67
C ASP A 71 -2.70 -18.10 -2.09
N PHE A 72 -2.65 -16.89 -2.66
CA PHE A 72 -3.05 -16.62 -4.04
C PHE A 72 -2.26 -17.48 -5.05
N GLU A 73 -0.92 -17.51 -4.94
CA GLU A 73 -0.07 -18.33 -5.80
C GLU A 73 -0.41 -19.81 -5.72
N SER A 74 -0.73 -20.31 -4.51
CA SER A 74 -1.10 -21.72 -4.30
C SER A 74 -2.43 -22.08 -4.96
N GLN A 75 -3.38 -21.15 -4.98
CA GLN A 75 -4.72 -21.37 -5.55
C GLN A 75 -4.74 -21.22 -7.09
N THR A 76 -3.92 -20.32 -7.64
CA THR A 76 -4.02 -19.93 -9.06
C THR A 76 -2.86 -20.38 -9.91
N GLY A 77 -1.71 -20.62 -9.31
CA GLY A 77 -0.43 -20.84 -10.00
C GLY A 77 0.14 -19.58 -10.66
N ILE A 78 -0.46 -18.41 -10.44
CA ILE A 78 0.04 -17.11 -10.90
C ILE A 78 1.16 -16.68 -9.94
N LYS A 79 2.35 -16.35 -10.46
CA LYS A 79 3.49 -15.88 -9.70
C LYS A 79 3.40 -14.38 -9.45
N VAL A 80 3.64 -13.94 -8.22
CA VAL A 80 3.54 -12.53 -7.84
C VAL A 80 4.91 -11.98 -7.46
N GLU A 81 5.38 -11.01 -8.25
CA GLU A 81 6.54 -10.18 -7.90
C GLU A 81 6.06 -8.97 -7.10
N THR A 82 6.78 -8.62 -6.05
CA THR A 82 6.37 -7.53 -5.17
C THR A 82 7.40 -6.44 -5.01
N PHE A 83 6.91 -5.21 -4.92
CA PHE A 83 7.63 -4.12 -4.30
C PHE A 83 6.91 -3.72 -3.00
N GLN A 84 7.58 -3.94 -1.88
CA GLN A 84 7.09 -3.54 -0.56
C GLN A 84 7.59 -2.14 -0.22
N GLY A 85 6.68 -1.21 0.09
CA GLY A 85 7.04 0.16 0.41
C GLY A 85 5.96 0.88 1.23
N THR A 86 6.21 2.14 1.58
CA THR A 86 5.16 3.03 2.09
C THR A 86 4.37 3.63 0.93
N THR A 87 3.17 4.18 1.17
CA THR A 87 2.37 4.83 0.12
C THR A 87 3.18 5.89 -0.63
N GLY A 88 3.91 6.76 0.09
CA GLY A 88 4.75 7.78 -0.54
C GLY A 88 5.86 7.20 -1.44
N LYS A 89 6.50 6.10 -1.00
CA LYS A 89 7.52 5.41 -1.83
C LYS A 89 6.92 4.76 -3.07
N ILE A 90 5.72 4.19 -2.96
CA ILE A 90 5.02 3.58 -4.10
C ILE A 90 4.66 4.65 -5.11
N LEU A 91 4.04 5.75 -4.70
CA LEU A 91 3.66 6.85 -5.59
C LEU A 91 4.88 7.46 -6.28
N ALA A 92 5.98 7.69 -5.56
CA ALA A 92 7.22 8.17 -6.15
C ALA A 92 7.80 7.19 -7.17
N ARG A 93 7.69 5.88 -6.94
CA ARG A 93 8.14 4.86 -7.87
C ARG A 93 7.26 4.79 -9.12
N LEU A 94 5.95 4.86 -8.98
CA LEU A 94 5.03 4.92 -10.13
C LEU A 94 5.35 6.13 -11.03
N GLU A 95 5.61 7.30 -10.44
CA GLU A 95 6.00 8.49 -11.21
C GLU A 95 7.36 8.30 -11.91
N ALA A 96 8.35 7.70 -11.23
CA ALA A 96 9.65 7.41 -11.84
C ALA A 96 9.56 6.39 -12.99
N GLU A 97 8.62 5.46 -12.92
CA GLU A 97 8.39 4.40 -13.92
C GLU A 97 7.36 4.81 -15.00
N LYS A 98 6.84 6.03 -14.98
CA LYS A 98 5.76 6.50 -15.86
C LYS A 98 6.00 6.26 -17.35
N SER A 99 7.26 6.36 -17.80
CA SER A 99 7.64 6.09 -19.20
C SER A 99 7.76 4.58 -19.54
N ASN A 100 7.91 3.73 -18.53
CA ASN A 100 7.98 2.27 -18.67
C ASN A 100 7.36 1.60 -17.44
N PRO A 101 6.02 1.62 -17.32
CA PRO A 101 5.31 1.08 -16.17
C PRO A 101 5.58 -0.41 -15.95
N VAL A 102 5.77 -0.81 -14.69
CA VAL A 102 6.09 -2.17 -14.27
C VAL A 102 4.95 -2.80 -13.46
N ALA A 103 4.33 -2.02 -12.57
CA ALA A 103 3.29 -2.51 -11.68
C ALA A 103 1.97 -2.80 -12.42
N ASP A 104 1.34 -3.92 -12.06
CA ASP A 104 -0.01 -4.29 -12.50
C ASP A 104 -1.07 -3.86 -11.49
N VAL A 105 -0.79 -4.07 -10.20
CA VAL A 105 -1.68 -3.75 -9.09
C VAL A 105 -0.94 -2.94 -8.03
N VAL A 106 -1.62 -1.97 -7.45
CA VAL A 106 -1.13 -1.24 -6.27
C VAL A 106 -2.07 -1.45 -5.09
N ILE A 107 -1.50 -1.58 -3.88
CA ILE A 107 -2.22 -1.55 -2.61
C ILE A 107 -1.66 -0.39 -1.79
N LEU A 108 -2.47 0.64 -1.57
CA LEU A 108 -2.06 1.85 -0.86
C LEU A 108 -2.61 1.87 0.57
N ALA A 109 -2.03 2.65 1.44
CA ALA A 109 -2.49 2.86 2.81
C ALA A 109 -3.06 4.29 2.97
N SER A 110 -3.84 4.73 1.98
CA SER A 110 -4.54 6.02 1.94
C SER A 110 -5.59 5.98 0.85
N LEU A 111 -6.84 6.29 1.18
CA LEU A 111 -7.93 6.36 0.23
C LEU A 111 -7.78 7.55 -0.73
N PRO A 112 -7.46 8.78 -0.27
CA PRO A 112 -7.21 9.91 -1.18
C PRO A 112 -6.14 9.63 -2.23
N SER A 113 -5.11 8.83 -1.89
CA SER A 113 -4.06 8.45 -2.86
C SER A 113 -4.63 7.59 -4.00
N ALA A 114 -5.54 6.66 -3.72
CA ALA A 114 -6.18 5.87 -4.77
C ALA A 114 -7.18 6.70 -5.59
N GLN A 115 -7.90 7.61 -4.94
CA GLN A 115 -8.75 8.59 -5.63
C GLN A 115 -7.94 9.49 -6.57
N GLY A 116 -6.72 9.87 -6.17
CA GLY A 116 -5.76 10.60 -7.01
C GLY A 116 -5.40 9.82 -8.27
N LEU A 117 -5.03 8.52 -8.13
CA LEU A 117 -4.75 7.66 -9.30
C LEU A 117 -5.95 7.54 -10.25
N LYS A 118 -7.18 7.41 -9.70
CA LYS A 118 -8.41 7.44 -10.52
C LYS A 118 -8.56 8.77 -11.25
N LYS A 119 -8.42 9.90 -10.55
CA LYS A 119 -8.55 11.25 -11.12
C LYS A 119 -7.55 11.51 -12.25
N GLU A 120 -6.36 10.94 -12.14
CA GLU A 120 -5.31 10.99 -13.16
C GLU A 120 -5.52 9.98 -14.30
N GLY A 121 -6.56 9.12 -14.24
CA GLY A 121 -6.86 8.12 -15.25
C GLY A 121 -5.84 6.98 -15.31
N LEU A 122 -5.16 6.70 -14.18
CA LEU A 122 -4.12 5.66 -14.06
C LEU A 122 -4.68 4.30 -13.64
N THR A 123 -5.95 4.21 -13.27
CA THR A 123 -6.61 2.96 -12.85
C THR A 123 -7.39 2.33 -14.01
N LEU A 124 -7.48 1.00 -13.99
CA LEU A 124 -8.34 0.19 -14.86
C LEU A 124 -9.59 -0.21 -14.07
N PRO A 125 -10.80 0.20 -14.50
CA PRO A 125 -12.03 -0.16 -13.80
C PRO A 125 -12.31 -1.67 -13.88
N TYR A 126 -12.79 -2.25 -12.78
CA TYR A 126 -13.25 -3.64 -12.71
C TYR A 126 -14.55 -3.73 -11.88
N PRO A 127 -15.69 -3.22 -12.38
CA PRO A 127 -16.96 -3.16 -11.60
C PRO A 127 -17.55 -4.55 -11.30
N GLU A 128 -17.17 -5.60 -12.03
CA GLU A 128 -17.65 -6.97 -11.85
C GLU A 128 -16.87 -7.76 -10.79
N ALA A 129 -15.97 -7.12 -10.02
CA ALA A 129 -15.15 -7.78 -9.02
C ALA A 129 -16.02 -8.52 -7.98
N LYS A 130 -15.69 -9.80 -7.73
CA LYS A 130 -16.46 -10.66 -6.81
C LYS A 130 -16.43 -10.10 -5.41
N ASN A 131 -17.58 -10.12 -4.73
CA ASN A 131 -17.78 -9.59 -3.38
C ASN A 131 -17.53 -8.06 -3.23
N ALA A 132 -17.40 -7.30 -4.30
CA ALA A 132 -17.27 -5.85 -4.23
C ALA A 132 -18.53 -5.19 -3.60
N ASP A 133 -19.70 -5.80 -3.77
CA ASP A 133 -20.97 -5.41 -3.16
C ASP A 133 -20.98 -5.51 -1.62
N LYS A 134 -20.07 -6.28 -1.03
CA LYS A 134 -19.90 -6.47 0.41
C LYS A 134 -18.90 -5.48 1.04
N LEU A 135 -18.20 -4.70 0.23
CA LEU A 135 -17.23 -3.72 0.73
C LEU A 135 -17.93 -2.53 1.40
N ASN A 136 -17.20 -1.86 2.27
CA ASN A 136 -17.64 -0.57 2.78
C ASN A 136 -17.70 0.43 1.62
N LYS A 137 -18.92 0.95 1.38
CA LYS A 137 -19.23 1.81 0.22
C LYS A 137 -18.51 3.15 0.26
N ASP A 138 -18.20 3.65 1.46
CA ASP A 138 -17.49 4.93 1.63
C ASP A 138 -15.98 4.81 1.34
N TRP A 139 -15.47 3.58 1.24
CA TRP A 139 -14.04 3.30 1.07
C TRP A 139 -13.68 2.72 -0.30
N SER A 140 -14.67 2.40 -1.11
CA SER A 140 -14.48 1.72 -2.40
C SER A 140 -15.20 2.48 -3.51
N ASP A 141 -14.66 2.38 -4.73
CA ASP A 141 -15.25 3.05 -5.87
C ASP A 141 -16.35 2.19 -6.52
N PRO A 142 -17.59 2.71 -6.69
CA PRO A 142 -18.66 1.94 -7.31
C PRO A 142 -18.41 1.62 -8.79
N GLU A 143 -17.51 2.36 -9.46
CA GLU A 143 -17.07 2.07 -10.82
C GLU A 143 -15.95 1.04 -10.90
N GLY A 144 -15.46 0.55 -9.74
CA GLY A 144 -14.41 -0.48 -9.67
C GLY A 144 -13.00 0.01 -9.96
N ASN A 145 -12.70 1.30 -9.80
CA ASN A 145 -11.34 1.82 -9.98
C ASN A 145 -10.42 1.47 -8.80
N TYR A 146 -10.98 1.26 -7.61
CA TYR A 146 -10.25 0.81 -6.42
C TYR A 146 -11.19 0.11 -5.43
N PHE A 147 -10.62 -0.79 -4.62
CA PHE A 147 -11.32 -1.66 -3.67
C PHE A 147 -10.59 -1.61 -2.34
N SER A 148 -11.18 -1.10 -1.28
CA SER A 148 -10.55 -1.11 0.04
C SER A 148 -10.61 -2.49 0.67
N THR A 149 -9.50 -3.21 0.55
CA THR A 149 -9.35 -4.60 0.99
C THR A 149 -9.19 -4.74 2.49
N SER A 150 -8.82 -3.68 3.18
CA SER A 150 -8.67 -3.60 4.64
C SER A 150 -8.65 -2.15 5.09
N ALA A 151 -8.66 -1.93 6.40
CA ALA A 151 -8.46 -0.61 6.98
C ALA A 151 -7.70 -0.68 8.31
N SER A 152 -7.17 0.46 8.75
CA SER A 152 -6.56 0.66 10.07
C SER A 152 -7.17 1.88 10.74
N ALA A 153 -7.52 1.78 12.02
CA ALA A 153 -7.86 2.97 12.77
C ALA A 153 -6.59 3.62 13.33
N LEU A 154 -6.60 4.94 13.41
CA LEU A 154 -5.50 5.73 13.94
C LEU A 154 -5.80 6.05 15.41
N GLY A 155 -4.90 5.68 16.30
CA GLY A 155 -5.09 5.88 17.73
C GLY A 155 -3.89 6.55 18.39
N ILE A 156 -3.94 6.62 19.70
CA ILE A 156 -2.81 6.98 20.52
C ILE A 156 -2.20 5.68 21.06
N ALA A 157 -1.07 5.26 20.49
CA ALA A 157 -0.30 4.17 21.07
C ALA A 157 0.55 4.70 22.23
N TYR A 158 0.62 3.95 23.32
CA TYR A 158 1.35 4.38 24.52
C TYR A 158 2.08 3.23 25.20
N ASN A 159 3.22 3.50 25.80
CA ASN A 159 3.96 2.54 26.61
C ASN A 159 3.31 2.38 27.99
N THR A 160 2.82 1.19 28.30
CA THR A 160 2.06 0.90 29.54
C THR A 160 2.88 0.96 30.81
N LYS A 161 4.23 0.96 30.73
CA LYS A 161 5.13 1.16 31.88
C LYS A 161 5.38 2.63 32.19
N LEU A 162 5.26 3.51 31.18
CA LEU A 162 5.52 4.94 31.28
C LEU A 162 4.24 5.75 31.48
N VAL A 163 3.12 5.28 30.90
CA VAL A 163 1.83 5.96 30.95
C VAL A 163 0.85 5.07 31.72
N THR A 164 0.66 5.38 33.00
CA THR A 164 -0.23 4.62 33.89
C THR A 164 -1.70 5.02 33.78
N THR A 165 -1.96 6.26 33.32
CA THR A 165 -3.31 6.75 33.02
C THR A 165 -3.37 7.03 31.51
N PRO A 166 -4.04 6.16 30.71
CA PRO A 166 -4.13 6.36 29.29
C PRO A 166 -4.76 7.70 28.91
N PRO A 167 -4.30 8.36 27.83
CA PRO A 167 -4.94 9.58 27.32
C PRO A 167 -6.34 9.25 26.81
N THR A 168 -7.24 10.24 26.84
CA THR A 168 -8.62 10.11 26.36
C THR A 168 -8.94 11.07 25.21
N SER A 169 -8.05 12.02 24.96
CA SER A 169 -8.17 13.06 23.94
C SER A 169 -6.86 13.25 23.19
N TRP A 170 -6.93 13.71 21.94
CA TRP A 170 -5.76 14.13 21.17
C TRP A 170 -5.00 15.26 21.87
N SER A 171 -5.72 16.18 22.55
CA SER A 171 -5.11 17.29 23.28
C SER A 171 -4.31 16.85 24.51
N ASP A 172 -4.57 15.67 25.06
CA ASP A 172 -3.80 15.13 26.21
C ASP A 172 -2.31 14.99 25.91
N LEU A 173 -1.95 14.77 24.64
CA LEU A 173 -0.56 14.60 24.21
C LEU A 173 0.24 15.91 24.27
N ALA A 174 -0.44 17.04 24.37
CA ALA A 174 0.18 18.36 24.56
C ALA A 174 0.35 18.77 26.04
N LYS A 175 -0.01 17.88 26.99
CA LYS A 175 0.20 18.16 28.42
C LYS A 175 1.69 18.25 28.75
N PRO A 176 2.09 19.14 29.68
CA PRO A 176 3.50 19.33 30.07
C PRO A 176 4.21 18.05 30.53
N ASP A 177 3.49 17.11 31.13
CA ASP A 177 4.02 15.83 31.60
C ASP A 177 4.57 14.96 30.46
N TYR A 178 4.11 15.19 29.24
CA TYR A 178 4.54 14.47 28.05
C TYR A 178 5.47 15.28 27.14
N LYS A 179 6.06 16.36 27.68
CA LYS A 179 6.98 17.21 26.91
C LYS A 179 8.14 16.40 26.33
N ASN A 180 8.34 16.48 25.01
CA ASN A 180 9.34 15.72 24.25
C ASN A 180 9.16 14.19 24.29
N GLN A 181 8.00 13.67 24.73
CA GLN A 181 7.74 12.26 24.91
C GLN A 181 6.82 11.64 23.84
N VAL A 182 6.38 12.43 22.88
CA VAL A 182 5.42 12.01 21.85
C VAL A 182 6.05 12.05 20.47
N ASN A 183 5.82 11.00 19.68
CA ASN A 183 6.11 10.95 18.26
C ASN A 183 4.82 11.09 17.44
N ILE A 184 4.95 11.55 16.19
CA ILE A 184 3.92 11.48 15.16
C ILE A 184 4.59 11.04 13.85
N PRO A 185 4.00 10.10 13.07
CA PRO A 185 4.60 9.69 11.81
C PRO A 185 4.60 10.82 10.77
N ASP A 186 5.59 10.81 9.87
CA ASP A 186 5.72 11.78 8.77
C ASP A 186 4.66 11.53 7.69
N PRO A 187 3.74 12.48 7.41
CA PRO A 187 2.69 12.32 6.40
C PRO A 187 3.22 12.21 4.96
N SER A 188 4.44 12.68 4.70
CA SER A 188 5.08 12.53 3.37
C SER A 188 5.55 11.09 3.10
N LEU A 189 5.74 10.29 4.16
CA LEU A 189 6.19 8.90 4.08
C LEU A 189 5.05 7.91 4.33
N SER A 190 4.11 8.25 5.22
CA SER A 190 3.02 7.39 5.66
C SER A 190 1.66 7.89 5.17
N GLY A 191 1.01 7.12 4.29
CA GLY A 191 -0.35 7.45 3.83
C GLY A 191 -1.37 7.50 4.96
N SER A 192 -1.27 6.62 5.96
CA SER A 192 -2.16 6.65 7.12
C SER A 192 -1.92 7.86 8.03
N ALA A 193 -0.67 8.35 8.14
CA ALA A 193 -0.40 9.59 8.84
C ALA A 193 -0.98 10.81 8.08
N LEU A 194 -0.88 10.80 6.75
CA LEU A 194 -1.54 11.80 5.91
C LEU A 194 -3.06 11.77 6.14
N ASP A 195 -3.66 10.58 6.08
CA ASP A 195 -5.12 10.42 6.32
C ASP A 195 -5.52 10.90 7.72
N PHE A 196 -4.70 10.64 8.77
CA PHE A 196 -4.97 11.14 10.12
C PHE A 196 -5.00 12.67 10.17
N ILE A 197 -3.95 13.32 9.66
CA ILE A 197 -3.80 14.78 9.76
C ILE A 197 -4.87 15.48 8.90
N THR A 198 -5.04 15.04 7.65
CA THR A 198 -6.05 15.61 6.75
C THR A 198 -7.47 15.32 7.21
N GLY A 199 -7.74 14.11 7.72
CA GLY A 199 -9.05 13.75 8.24
C GLY A 199 -9.41 14.53 9.50
N TYR A 200 -8.45 14.76 10.42
CA TYR A 200 -8.66 15.62 11.58
C TYR A 200 -8.96 17.06 11.16
N LEU A 201 -8.21 17.59 10.20
CA LEU A 201 -8.44 18.94 9.68
C LEU A 201 -9.73 19.07 8.85
N SER A 202 -10.15 18.02 8.15
CA SER A 202 -11.42 18.04 7.41
C SER A 202 -12.64 18.14 8.35
N ASP A 203 -12.54 17.55 9.56
CA ASP A 203 -13.59 17.63 10.59
C ASP A 203 -13.52 18.95 11.38
N LYS A 204 -12.32 19.44 11.74
CA LYS A 204 -12.12 20.59 12.63
C LYS A 204 -11.89 21.91 11.89
N GLY A 205 -11.70 21.88 10.58
CA GLY A 205 -11.38 23.06 9.76
C GLY A 205 -10.04 23.69 10.17
N GLU A 206 -9.85 24.96 9.85
CA GLU A 206 -8.63 25.73 10.19
C GLU A 206 -8.34 25.74 11.69
N GLY A 207 -9.36 25.69 12.57
CA GLY A 207 -9.18 25.60 14.02
C GLY A 207 -8.45 24.34 14.46
N GLY A 208 -8.46 23.27 13.66
CA GLY A 208 -7.76 22.04 13.94
C GLY A 208 -6.24 22.16 13.97
N TRP A 209 -5.66 23.17 13.33
CA TRP A 209 -4.22 23.45 13.39
C TRP A 209 -3.72 23.75 14.78
N SER A 210 -4.57 24.29 15.67
CA SER A 210 -4.23 24.59 17.06
C SER A 210 -3.74 23.34 17.84
N LEU A 211 -4.25 22.14 17.48
CA LEU A 211 -3.75 20.89 18.06
C LEU A 211 -2.28 20.67 17.66
N PHE A 212 -1.96 20.79 16.39
CA PHE A 212 -0.60 20.55 15.89
C PHE A 212 0.40 21.63 16.33
N GLU A 213 -0.07 22.88 16.50
CA GLU A 213 0.70 23.96 17.10
C GLU A 213 1.02 23.65 18.58
N SER A 214 0.04 23.11 19.34
CA SER A 214 0.27 22.67 20.72
C SER A 214 1.24 21.47 20.78
N TYR A 215 1.20 20.58 19.81
CA TYR A 215 2.17 19.49 19.66
C TYR A 215 3.58 20.03 19.45
N LYS A 216 3.75 21.00 18.55
CA LYS A 216 5.05 21.68 18.35
C LYS A 216 5.56 22.31 19.64
N ALA A 217 4.69 23.06 20.33
CA ALA A 217 5.05 23.72 21.61
C ALA A 217 5.45 22.71 22.69
N ASN A 218 4.85 21.51 22.68
CA ASN A 218 5.17 20.43 23.62
C ASN A 218 6.33 19.53 23.15
N GLY A 219 6.95 19.82 22.00
CA GLY A 219 8.09 19.06 21.49
C GLY A 219 7.73 17.68 20.95
N VAL A 220 6.53 17.53 20.38
CA VAL A 220 6.18 16.33 19.60
C VAL A 220 7.12 16.23 18.41
N ALA A 221 7.76 15.06 18.26
CA ALA A 221 8.72 14.83 17.21
C ALA A 221 8.07 14.15 16.01
N MET A 222 8.21 14.73 14.81
CA MET A 222 7.88 14.05 13.57
C MET A 222 8.97 12.99 13.30
N ALA A 223 8.61 11.72 13.43
CA ALA A 223 9.48 10.58 13.21
C ALA A 223 9.13 9.94 11.86
N GLY A 224 10.06 9.31 11.17
CA GLY A 224 9.88 8.66 9.86
C GLY A 224 8.51 8.08 9.56
N ALA A 225 8.42 6.88 8.99
CA ALA A 225 7.13 6.22 8.78
C ALA A 225 6.58 5.62 10.10
N ASN A 226 5.48 4.88 10.04
CA ASN A 226 4.79 4.37 11.23
C ASN A 226 5.68 3.53 12.16
N GLN A 227 6.58 2.70 11.60
CA GLN A 227 7.47 1.86 12.42
C GLN A 227 8.49 2.70 13.18
N GLU A 228 9.10 3.68 12.52
CA GLU A 228 10.09 4.57 13.13
C GLU A 228 9.46 5.46 14.22
N ALA A 229 8.17 5.77 14.12
CA ALA A 229 7.44 6.46 15.16
C ALA A 229 7.11 5.54 16.35
N LEU A 230 6.81 4.27 16.11
CA LEU A 230 6.34 3.32 17.12
C LEU A 230 7.48 2.67 17.93
N ASP A 231 8.60 2.30 17.29
CA ASP A 231 9.71 1.60 17.95
C ASP A 231 10.24 2.31 19.21
N PRO A 232 10.44 3.65 19.21
CA PRO A 232 10.85 4.35 20.42
C PRO A 232 9.84 4.25 21.57
N VAL A 233 8.54 4.08 21.28
CA VAL A 233 7.51 3.89 22.30
C VAL A 233 7.54 2.46 22.84
N ILE A 234 7.72 1.47 22.00
CA ILE A 234 7.89 0.06 22.42
C ILE A 234 9.11 -0.07 23.36
N THR A 235 10.23 0.53 23.00
CA THR A 235 11.48 0.46 23.79
C THR A 235 11.49 1.36 25.02
N GLY A 236 10.52 2.27 25.16
CA GLY A 236 10.44 3.22 26.28
C GLY A 236 11.30 4.48 26.11
N ALA A 237 11.88 4.73 24.94
CA ALA A 237 12.57 5.98 24.63
C ALA A 237 11.60 7.15 24.41
N LYS A 238 10.35 6.86 24.10
CA LYS A 238 9.20 7.77 24.02
C LYS A 238 8.01 7.14 24.73
N SER A 239 7.06 7.98 25.13
CA SER A 239 5.88 7.53 25.86
C SER A 239 4.70 7.20 24.93
N MET A 240 4.52 7.95 23.83
CA MET A 240 3.32 7.85 22.98
C MET A 240 3.59 8.14 21.50
N VAL A 241 2.67 7.64 20.66
CA VAL A 241 2.55 8.03 19.26
C VAL A 241 1.16 8.61 19.02
N ALA A 242 1.09 9.82 18.45
CA ALA A 242 -0.13 10.40 17.91
C ALA A 242 -0.39 9.85 16.50
N GLY A 243 -1.61 9.39 16.22
CA GLY A 243 -1.96 8.83 14.91
C GLY A 243 -1.26 7.51 14.59
N ALA A 244 -0.99 6.68 15.60
CA ALA A 244 -0.45 5.34 15.43
C ALA A 244 -1.44 4.43 14.69
N VAL A 245 -0.97 3.64 13.73
CA VAL A 245 -1.80 2.60 13.11
C VAL A 245 -1.99 1.45 14.09
N ASP A 246 -3.21 1.13 14.38
CA ASP A 246 -3.64 0.24 15.45
C ASP A 246 -3.13 -1.20 15.32
N TYR A 247 -3.16 -1.79 14.12
CA TYR A 247 -2.72 -3.17 13.91
C TYR A 247 -1.27 -3.41 14.35
N MET A 248 -0.39 -2.40 14.23
CA MET A 248 1.01 -2.52 14.66
C MET A 248 1.09 -2.61 16.17
N THR A 249 0.29 -1.81 16.87
CA THR A 249 0.19 -1.83 18.34
C THR A 249 -0.43 -3.13 18.83
N TYR A 250 -1.52 -3.60 18.22
CA TYR A 250 -2.12 -4.91 18.55
C TYR A 250 -1.12 -6.06 18.36
N LYS A 251 -0.39 -6.04 17.24
CA LYS A 251 0.64 -7.04 16.96
C LYS A 251 1.81 -7.00 17.98
N ALA A 252 2.26 -5.81 18.38
CA ALA A 252 3.30 -5.66 19.40
C ALA A 252 2.79 -6.15 20.77
N LYS A 253 1.57 -5.76 21.15
CA LYS A 253 0.91 -6.20 22.39
C LYS A 253 0.80 -7.74 22.46
N THR A 254 0.41 -8.39 21.35
CA THR A 254 0.32 -9.86 21.28
C THR A 254 1.69 -10.54 21.46
N LYS A 255 2.78 -9.87 21.14
CA LYS A 255 4.15 -10.34 21.39
C LYS A 255 4.64 -10.09 22.83
N GLY A 256 3.80 -9.48 23.68
CA GLY A 256 4.14 -9.17 25.07
C GLY A 256 4.87 -7.85 25.26
N GLU A 257 4.94 -7.00 24.23
CA GLU A 257 5.54 -5.67 24.36
C GLU A 257 4.69 -4.78 25.27
N PRO A 258 5.31 -3.88 26.06
CA PRO A 258 4.62 -3.04 27.00
C PRO A 258 3.93 -1.85 26.31
N ILE A 259 3.00 -2.14 25.43
CA ILE A 259 2.31 -1.13 24.63
C ILE A 259 0.81 -1.42 24.58
N ASP A 260 0.01 -0.37 24.49
CA ASP A 260 -1.42 -0.43 24.23
C ASP A 260 -1.87 0.75 23.35
N ILE A 261 -3.12 0.73 22.92
CA ILE A 261 -3.69 1.80 22.09
C ILE A 261 -5.05 2.23 22.64
N VAL A 262 -5.33 3.53 22.53
CA VAL A 262 -6.65 4.11 22.80
C VAL A 262 -7.12 4.91 21.60
N TYR A 263 -8.43 4.94 21.43
CA TYR A 263 -9.09 5.82 20.46
C TYR A 263 -9.69 7.00 21.21
N PRO A 264 -9.29 8.25 20.88
CA PRO A 264 -9.82 9.45 21.55
C PRO A 264 -11.33 9.56 21.46
N GLN A 265 -11.95 10.07 22.56
CA GLN A 265 -13.40 10.17 22.67
C GLN A 265 -14.03 11.11 21.65
N GLU A 266 -13.32 12.14 21.22
CA GLU A 266 -13.73 13.07 20.17
C GLU A 266 -13.68 12.47 18.76
N GLY A 267 -13.22 11.24 18.64
CA GLY A 267 -13.15 10.50 17.40
C GLY A 267 -11.77 10.43 16.76
N THR A 268 -11.62 9.48 15.87
CA THR A 268 -10.41 9.26 15.08
C THR A 268 -10.71 9.00 13.61
N VAL A 269 -9.67 8.88 12.80
CA VAL A 269 -9.74 8.51 11.39
C VAL A 269 -9.50 7.02 11.23
N VAL A 270 -10.30 6.38 10.39
CA VAL A 270 -10.00 5.04 9.87
C VAL A 270 -9.43 5.24 8.47
N SER A 271 -8.21 4.75 8.25
CA SER A 271 -7.50 4.84 6.98
C SER A 271 -7.72 3.56 6.18
N PRO A 272 -8.52 3.59 5.10
CA PRO A 272 -8.74 2.44 4.22
C PRO A 272 -7.47 2.11 3.42
N ARG A 273 -7.38 0.84 3.00
CA ARG A 273 -6.27 0.33 2.19
C ARG A 273 -6.79 -0.16 0.84
N PRO A 274 -6.95 0.76 -0.12
CA PRO A 274 -7.43 0.44 -1.44
C PRO A 274 -6.39 -0.32 -2.27
N ALA A 275 -6.86 -1.36 -2.97
CA ALA A 275 -6.18 -1.99 -4.09
C ALA A 275 -6.75 -1.45 -5.39
N ALA A 276 -5.91 -1.20 -6.39
CA ALA A 276 -6.31 -0.74 -7.71
C ALA A 276 -5.50 -1.46 -8.78
N ILE A 277 -6.17 -1.84 -9.86
CA ILE A 277 -5.51 -2.32 -11.08
C ILE A 277 -4.99 -1.08 -11.83
N LEU A 278 -3.75 -1.10 -12.27
CA LEU A 278 -3.20 -0.01 -13.07
C LEU A 278 -3.57 -0.18 -14.54
N LYS A 279 -3.94 0.93 -15.19
CA LYS A 279 -4.33 0.96 -16.61
C LYS A 279 -3.20 0.53 -17.54
N SER A 280 -1.96 0.63 -17.09
CA SER A 280 -0.76 0.20 -17.82
C SER A 280 -0.48 -1.30 -17.76
N THR A 281 -1.26 -2.08 -17.00
CA THR A 281 -1.06 -3.52 -16.86
C THR A 281 -1.07 -4.25 -18.21
N LYS A 282 -0.20 -5.23 -18.33
CA LYS A 282 -0.19 -6.20 -19.44
C LYS A 282 -0.78 -7.55 -19.03
N HIS A 283 -1.15 -7.70 -17.76
CA HIS A 283 -1.63 -8.94 -17.14
C HIS A 283 -3.04 -8.73 -16.53
N GLU A 284 -3.95 -8.12 -17.32
CA GLU A 284 -5.28 -7.69 -16.87
C GLU A 284 -6.05 -8.81 -16.16
N GLU A 285 -6.12 -10.01 -16.76
CA GLU A 285 -6.86 -11.14 -16.20
C GLU A 285 -6.23 -11.65 -14.89
N ASN A 286 -4.89 -11.63 -14.77
CA ASN A 286 -4.21 -11.96 -13.52
C ASN A 286 -4.47 -10.90 -12.44
N ALA A 287 -4.50 -9.63 -12.82
CA ALA A 287 -4.81 -8.52 -11.91
C ALA A 287 -6.26 -8.60 -11.41
N LYS A 288 -7.24 -8.89 -12.28
CA LYS A 288 -8.63 -9.14 -11.90
C LYS A 288 -8.76 -10.33 -10.96
N ALA A 289 -8.10 -11.45 -11.27
CA ALA A 289 -8.07 -12.62 -10.38
C ALA A 289 -7.48 -12.31 -9.01
N PHE A 290 -6.47 -11.43 -8.94
CA PHE A 290 -5.88 -11.00 -7.68
C PHE A 290 -6.84 -10.10 -6.88
N ILE A 291 -7.56 -9.17 -7.52
CA ILE A 291 -8.61 -8.38 -6.86
C ILE A 291 -9.71 -9.30 -6.30
N ASP A 292 -10.24 -10.22 -7.12
CA ASP A 292 -11.25 -11.19 -6.68
C ASP A 292 -10.78 -12.00 -5.45
N TYR A 293 -9.51 -12.42 -5.47
CA TYR A 293 -8.91 -13.12 -4.35
C TYR A 293 -8.84 -12.24 -3.10
N LEU A 294 -8.36 -11.00 -3.20
CA LEU A 294 -8.27 -10.07 -2.07
C LEU A 294 -9.63 -9.83 -1.39
N LEU A 295 -10.73 -9.94 -2.15
CA LEU A 295 -12.10 -9.79 -1.66
C LEU A 295 -12.74 -11.12 -1.22
N SER A 296 -12.04 -12.25 -1.30
CA SER A 296 -12.53 -13.58 -0.90
C SER A 296 -12.57 -13.73 0.63
N ASP A 297 -13.33 -14.73 1.11
CA ASP A 297 -13.40 -15.08 2.53
C ASP A 297 -12.02 -15.45 3.09
N ALA A 298 -11.22 -16.18 2.31
CA ALA A 298 -9.88 -16.60 2.71
C ALA A 298 -8.95 -15.40 2.93
N ALA A 299 -8.89 -14.48 1.96
CA ALA A 299 -8.06 -13.29 2.06
C ALA A 299 -8.53 -12.35 3.19
N GLN A 300 -9.83 -12.16 3.36
CA GLN A 300 -10.38 -11.29 4.40
C GLN A 300 -10.20 -11.90 5.81
N LYS A 301 -10.16 -13.22 5.92
CA LYS A 301 -9.73 -13.89 7.16
C LYS A 301 -8.27 -13.58 7.49
N LEU A 302 -7.35 -13.65 6.52
CA LEU A 302 -5.95 -13.29 6.71
C LEU A 302 -5.79 -11.82 7.13
N VAL A 303 -6.65 -10.91 6.61
CA VAL A 303 -6.72 -9.51 7.04
C VAL A 303 -7.08 -9.42 8.53
N SER A 304 -8.14 -10.10 8.95
CA SER A 304 -8.57 -10.17 10.36
C SER A 304 -7.48 -10.74 11.26
N ASP A 305 -6.86 -11.85 10.87
CA ASP A 305 -5.77 -12.51 11.63
C ASP A 305 -4.52 -11.60 11.77
N ALA A 306 -4.34 -10.65 10.85
CA ALA A 306 -3.29 -9.64 10.91
C ALA A 306 -3.67 -8.40 11.75
N ALA A 307 -4.79 -8.46 12.47
CA ALA A 307 -5.36 -7.38 13.28
C ALA A 307 -5.68 -6.09 12.50
N LEU A 308 -6.00 -6.20 11.20
CA LEU A 308 -6.60 -5.11 10.44
C LEU A 308 -8.14 -5.25 10.44
N LEU A 309 -8.82 -4.13 10.18
CA LEU A 309 -10.24 -4.14 9.86
C LEU A 309 -10.42 -4.72 8.45
N PRO A 310 -11.25 -5.76 8.25
CA PRO A 310 -11.60 -6.24 6.93
C PRO A 310 -12.24 -5.13 6.08
N GLY A 311 -11.99 -5.15 4.77
CA GLY A 311 -12.64 -4.24 3.84
C GLY A 311 -14.13 -4.58 3.65
N ARG A 312 -14.48 -5.84 3.84
CA ARG A 312 -15.84 -6.36 3.79
C ARG A 312 -16.58 -6.08 5.09
N THR A 313 -17.83 -5.65 4.99
CA THR A 313 -18.69 -5.30 6.14
C THR A 313 -19.36 -6.50 6.78
N ASP A 314 -19.38 -7.65 6.09
CA ASP A 314 -19.93 -8.91 6.58
C ASP A 314 -18.91 -9.77 7.38
N ILE A 315 -17.67 -9.31 7.51
CA ILE A 315 -16.60 -9.98 8.26
C ILE A 315 -16.11 -9.05 9.37
N LYS A 316 -16.09 -9.55 10.62
CA LYS A 316 -15.53 -8.82 11.76
C LYS A 316 -14.11 -9.30 12.07
N ALA A 317 -13.28 -8.37 12.52
CA ALA A 317 -11.96 -8.69 13.04
C ALA A 317 -12.07 -9.26 14.46
N GLU A 318 -11.21 -10.25 14.76
CA GLU A 318 -11.10 -10.83 16.09
C GLU A 318 -9.96 -10.13 16.87
N ASN A 319 -10.08 -10.11 18.21
CA ASN A 319 -9.04 -9.62 19.13
C ASN A 319 -8.64 -8.16 18.95
N ARG A 320 -9.53 -7.35 18.41
CA ARG A 320 -9.38 -5.89 18.28
C ARG A 320 -10.75 -5.21 18.28
N ALA A 321 -10.77 -3.90 18.50
CA ALA A 321 -11.99 -3.11 18.29
C ALA A 321 -12.39 -3.10 16.80
N ASN A 322 -13.67 -3.31 16.52
CA ASN A 322 -14.27 -3.22 15.20
C ASN A 322 -14.73 -1.78 14.90
N LEU A 323 -15.14 -1.51 13.68
CA LEU A 323 -15.50 -0.16 13.23
C LEU A 323 -16.64 0.45 14.07
N ASP A 324 -17.59 -0.36 14.48
CA ASP A 324 -18.74 0.02 15.31
C ASP A 324 -18.38 0.31 16.78
N GLU A 325 -17.16 -0.03 17.21
CA GLU A 325 -16.63 0.21 18.56
C GLU A 325 -15.65 1.38 18.63
N ILE A 326 -15.31 1.99 17.48
CA ILE A 326 -14.31 3.06 17.38
C ILE A 326 -15.01 4.41 17.17
N PRO A 327 -14.80 5.41 18.04
CA PRO A 327 -15.29 6.76 17.78
C PRO A 327 -14.68 7.34 16.50
N LEU A 328 -15.50 7.84 15.57
CA LEU A 328 -15.05 8.34 14.28
C LEU A 328 -15.22 9.84 14.16
N LEU A 329 -14.25 10.50 13.55
CA LEU A 329 -14.38 11.86 13.01
C LEU A 329 -15.21 11.84 11.71
N LYS A 330 -15.83 12.97 11.39
CA LYS A 330 -16.51 13.15 10.11
C LYS A 330 -15.50 13.52 9.05
N THR A 331 -14.94 12.50 8.38
CA THR A 331 -13.96 12.71 7.32
C THR A 331 -14.61 13.08 5.99
N ASP A 332 -14.08 14.10 5.34
CA ASP A 332 -14.41 14.45 3.95
C ASP A 332 -13.25 13.99 3.05
N TRP A 333 -13.41 12.84 2.41
CA TRP A 333 -12.39 12.25 1.53
C TRP A 333 -12.07 13.12 0.31
N GLY A 334 -13.04 13.87 -0.20
CA GLY A 334 -12.83 14.81 -1.30
C GLY A 334 -11.89 15.93 -0.88
N TRP A 335 -12.22 16.60 0.25
CA TRP A 335 -11.39 17.64 0.83
C TRP A 335 -9.98 17.13 1.16
N MET A 336 -9.88 15.96 1.76
CA MET A 336 -8.58 15.32 2.10
C MET A 336 -7.71 15.10 0.86
N GLY A 337 -8.31 14.67 -0.25
CA GLY A 337 -7.61 14.47 -1.52
C GLY A 337 -7.15 15.77 -2.16
N GLU A 338 -7.96 16.83 -2.08
CA GLU A 338 -7.63 18.13 -2.65
C GLU A 338 -6.56 18.88 -1.87
N HIS A 339 -6.55 18.75 -0.53
CA HIS A 339 -5.66 19.51 0.35
C HIS A 339 -4.45 18.71 0.86
N GLY A 340 -4.34 17.43 0.52
CA GLY A 340 -3.29 16.54 1.06
C GLY A 340 -1.87 17.07 0.89
N THR A 341 -1.54 17.65 -0.26
CA THR A 341 -0.20 18.23 -0.52
C THR A 341 0.04 19.46 0.33
N GLU A 342 -0.89 20.41 0.34
CA GLU A 342 -0.80 21.65 1.12
C GLU A 342 -0.68 21.35 2.63
N VAL A 343 -1.53 20.45 3.13
CA VAL A 343 -1.51 20.02 4.53
C VAL A 343 -0.17 19.37 4.88
N THR A 344 0.36 18.51 4.02
CA THR A 344 1.66 17.87 4.24
C THR A 344 2.79 18.89 4.33
N GLU A 345 2.82 19.86 3.42
CA GLU A 345 3.83 20.92 3.42
C GLU A 345 3.73 21.80 4.67
N ARG A 346 2.53 22.27 5.02
CA ARG A 346 2.28 23.09 6.21
C ARG A 346 2.62 22.35 7.50
N PHE A 347 2.20 21.09 7.62
CA PHE A 347 2.49 20.23 8.77
C PHE A 347 3.99 19.98 8.93
N THR A 348 4.66 19.65 7.84
CA THR A 348 6.12 19.42 7.84
C THR A 348 6.88 20.67 8.25
N LYS A 349 6.48 21.83 7.73
CA LYS A 349 7.08 23.13 8.11
C LYS A 349 6.81 23.48 9.58
N LEU A 350 5.64 23.11 10.11
CA LEU A 350 5.28 23.36 11.49
C LEU A 350 6.15 22.52 12.46
N LEU A 351 6.36 21.23 12.17
CA LEU A 351 7.02 20.32 13.11
C LEU A 351 8.56 20.21 12.93
N LYS A 352 9.10 20.65 11.81
CA LYS A 352 10.56 20.82 11.63
C LYS A 352 11.02 22.15 12.21
#